data_8c56fbe5a28e2265208585a96f935e2f
#
_entry.id   8c56fbe5a28e2265208585a96f935e2f
#
_cell.length_a   1.000
_cell.length_b   1.000
_cell.length_c   1.000
_cell.angle_alpha   90.00
_cell.angle_beta   90.00
_cell.angle_gamma   90.00
#
_symmetry.space_group_name_H-M   'P 1'
#
loop_
_entity.id
_entity.type
_entity.pdbx_description
1 polymer ?
#
loop_
_entity_poly.entity_id
_entity_poly.type
_entity_poly.pdbx_seq_one_letter_code
_entity_poly.pdbx_strand_id
1 'polypeptide(L)'
;MRSDRRAPIEQAMRVFDQQYRDRGMRSQRTYPNEALIRFLASRYFDRPLGDRAAIRVLEVGCGSGANLWMIAKEGFDTHGIDSSREGIALAEVHLREKWRVSATLVVGSFAALPYADACFDVVVDVVSLQHLNLTDCTVALADITRVLKPDGALFSHRLSDLSVMRESGRRVDSATLDNISDARMPLANNGPTSFWSPDLARGMYARVGLAVESMERTGRTYPDGMFVEYLSLVGLKTR
;
A
#
# COMPACT_ATOMS: atom_id res chain seq x y z
N MET A 1 -27.74 9.04 10.37
CA MET A 1 -27.21 7.71 10.00
C MET A 1 -25.79 7.85 9.41
N ARG A 2 -24.77 8.17 10.23
CA ARG A 2 -23.35 8.28 9.83
C ARG A 2 -22.42 7.30 10.57
N SER A 3 -22.95 6.35 11.35
CA SER A 3 -22.17 5.54 12.29
C SER A 3 -21.70 4.17 11.76
N ASP A 4 -22.15 3.71 10.59
CA ASP A 4 -21.91 2.31 10.17
C ASP A 4 -20.81 2.12 9.10
N ARG A 5 -20.22 3.19 8.56
CA ARG A 5 -19.20 3.11 7.51
C ARG A 5 -17.77 2.93 8.01
N ARG A 6 -17.50 3.18 9.29
CA ARG A 6 -16.14 3.07 9.88
C ARG A 6 -15.77 1.67 10.36
N ALA A 7 -16.75 0.83 10.62
CA ALA A 7 -16.55 -0.49 11.23
C ALA A 7 -15.60 -1.44 10.46
N PRO A 8 -15.66 -1.59 9.11
CA PRO A 8 -14.77 -2.51 8.40
C PRO A 8 -13.30 -2.06 8.39
N ILE A 9 -13.03 -0.77 8.22
CA ILE A 9 -11.66 -0.21 8.27
C ILE A 9 -11.08 -0.39 9.66
N GLU A 10 -11.84 -0.07 10.70
CA GLU A 10 -11.42 -0.23 12.09
C GLU A 10 -11.15 -1.70 12.45
N GLN A 11 -11.87 -2.64 11.88
CA GLN A 11 -11.65 -4.07 12.10
C GLN A 11 -10.31 -4.53 11.50
N ALA A 12 -10.00 -4.17 10.26
CA ALA A 12 -8.72 -4.49 9.63
C ALA A 12 -7.56 -3.87 10.41
N MET A 13 -7.70 -2.61 10.82
CA MET A 13 -6.71 -1.90 11.65
C MET A 13 -6.41 -2.65 12.96
N ARG A 14 -7.43 -3.13 13.66
CA ARG A 14 -7.27 -3.87 14.93
C ARG A 14 -6.52 -5.20 14.74
N VAL A 15 -6.77 -5.90 13.63
CA VAL A 15 -6.08 -7.16 13.33
C VAL A 15 -4.59 -6.93 13.14
N PHE A 16 -4.21 -5.94 12.33
CA PHE A 16 -2.79 -5.62 12.11
C PHE A 16 -2.12 -5.10 13.38
N ASP A 17 -2.77 -4.21 14.13
CA ASP A 17 -2.25 -3.69 15.40
C ASP A 17 -1.99 -4.83 16.40
N GLN A 18 -2.90 -5.80 16.50
CA GLN A 18 -2.72 -6.98 17.32
C GLN A 18 -1.55 -7.87 16.84
N GLN A 19 -1.41 -8.06 15.52
CA GLN A 19 -0.28 -8.80 14.95
C GLN A 19 1.06 -8.14 15.27
N TYR A 20 1.14 -6.80 15.19
CA TYR A 20 2.35 -6.05 15.57
C TYR A 20 2.68 -6.24 17.04
N ARG A 21 1.69 -6.18 17.96
CA ARG A 21 1.90 -6.41 19.40
C ARG A 21 2.40 -7.81 19.70
N ASP A 22 1.76 -8.82 19.11
CA ASP A 22 2.02 -10.23 19.46
C ASP A 22 3.33 -10.76 18.85
N ARG A 23 3.66 -10.32 17.65
CA ARG A 23 4.74 -10.90 16.84
C ARG A 23 5.85 -9.92 16.49
N GLY A 24 5.61 -8.61 16.65
CA GLY A 24 6.57 -7.57 16.24
C GLY A 24 7.05 -7.75 14.81
N MET A 25 8.33 -7.58 14.57
CA MET A 25 8.95 -7.75 13.25
C MET A 25 8.82 -9.16 12.63
N ARG A 26 8.49 -10.19 13.44
CA ARG A 26 8.31 -11.56 12.92
C ARG A 26 7.07 -11.73 12.04
N SER A 27 6.10 -10.84 12.16
CA SER A 27 4.89 -10.83 11.32
C SER A 27 5.06 -10.03 10.03
N GLN A 28 6.21 -9.38 9.83
CA GLN A 28 6.40 -8.38 8.81
C GLN A 28 7.54 -8.73 7.85
N ARG A 29 7.41 -8.21 6.62
CA ARG A 29 8.55 -8.19 5.69
C ARG A 29 9.65 -7.31 6.27
N THR A 30 10.87 -7.70 6.06
CA THR A 30 12.05 -6.91 6.43
C THR A 30 12.63 -6.15 5.23
N TYR A 31 12.40 -6.69 4.03
CA TYR A 31 12.96 -6.17 2.78
C TYR A 31 11.86 -5.57 1.88
N PRO A 32 12.22 -4.61 1.03
CA PRO A 32 11.27 -3.92 0.18
C PRO A 32 10.67 -4.83 -0.89
N ASN A 33 9.55 -4.38 -1.44
CA ASN A 33 8.91 -5.03 -2.56
C ASN A 33 9.75 -4.86 -3.83
N GLU A 34 10.00 -5.94 -4.57
CA GLU A 34 10.82 -5.93 -5.78
C GLU A 34 10.24 -5.02 -6.88
N ALA A 35 8.93 -5.06 -7.09
CA ALA A 35 8.29 -4.22 -8.11
C ALA A 35 8.42 -2.72 -7.77
N LEU A 36 8.38 -2.36 -6.48
CA LEU A 36 8.65 -0.99 -6.02
C LEU A 36 10.09 -0.58 -6.30
N ILE A 37 11.06 -1.48 -6.02
CA ILE A 37 12.49 -1.20 -6.32
C ILE A 37 12.64 -0.92 -7.82
N ARG A 38 12.09 -1.77 -8.68
CA ARG A 38 12.15 -1.61 -10.16
C ARG A 38 11.51 -0.29 -10.60
N PHE A 39 10.35 0.06 -10.03
CA PHE A 39 9.67 1.33 -10.33
C PHE A 39 10.52 2.55 -9.98
N LEU A 40 11.06 2.61 -8.75
CA LEU A 40 11.89 3.74 -8.34
C LEU A 40 13.21 3.80 -9.10
N ALA A 41 13.83 2.65 -9.37
CA ALA A 41 15.08 2.55 -10.11
C ALA A 41 14.92 3.07 -11.54
N SER A 42 13.92 2.61 -12.28
CA SER A 42 13.69 3.02 -13.66
C SER A 42 13.37 4.51 -13.83
N ARG A 43 12.84 5.14 -12.79
CA ARG A 43 12.38 6.54 -12.86
C ARG A 43 13.35 7.55 -12.27
N TYR A 44 14.16 7.13 -11.29
CA TYR A 44 14.91 8.09 -10.48
C TYR A 44 16.38 7.74 -10.21
N PHE A 45 16.83 6.47 -10.36
CA PHE A 45 18.17 6.09 -9.91
C PHE A 45 19.29 6.62 -10.82
N ASP A 46 18.96 7.08 -12.03
CA ASP A 46 19.92 7.80 -12.88
C ASP A 46 20.26 9.20 -12.35
N ARG A 47 19.44 9.74 -11.43
CA ARG A 47 19.73 11.01 -10.78
C ARG A 47 20.74 10.84 -9.66
N PRO A 48 21.68 11.78 -9.47
CA PRO A 48 22.57 11.79 -8.31
C PRO A 48 21.80 11.70 -6.99
N LEU A 49 22.38 11.06 -5.97
CA LEU A 49 21.76 10.90 -4.65
C LEU A 49 21.32 12.25 -4.04
N GLY A 50 22.15 13.29 -4.20
CA GLY A 50 21.81 14.63 -3.68
C GLY A 50 20.56 15.24 -4.32
N ASP A 51 20.29 14.94 -5.59
CA ASP A 51 19.13 15.47 -6.31
C ASP A 51 17.84 14.74 -5.92
N ARG A 52 17.95 13.48 -5.45
CA ARG A 52 16.80 12.70 -5.00
C ARG A 52 16.19 13.24 -3.70
N ALA A 53 16.94 14.00 -2.90
CA ALA A 53 16.43 14.63 -1.69
C ALA A 53 15.32 15.67 -1.94
N ALA A 54 15.20 16.16 -3.17
CA ALA A 54 14.09 17.04 -3.59
C ALA A 54 12.82 16.28 -3.96
N ILE A 55 12.88 14.96 -4.08
CA ILE A 55 11.75 14.09 -4.46
C ILE A 55 11.10 13.56 -3.18
N ARG A 56 9.86 13.96 -2.93
CA ARG A 56 9.10 13.55 -1.75
C ARG A 56 8.29 12.29 -2.05
N VAL A 57 8.53 11.25 -1.26
CA VAL A 57 7.89 9.95 -1.39
C VAL A 57 7.10 9.63 -0.12
N LEU A 58 5.80 9.35 -0.26
CA LEU A 58 4.93 8.91 0.83
C LEU A 58 4.56 7.45 0.62
N GLU A 59 4.78 6.59 1.61
CA GLU A 59 4.16 5.25 1.66
C GLU A 59 2.91 5.27 2.54
N VAL A 60 1.76 4.88 1.97
CA VAL A 60 0.49 4.69 2.70
C VAL A 60 0.38 3.25 3.19
N GLY A 61 0.08 3.07 4.49
CA GLY A 61 0.11 1.78 5.14
C GLY A 61 1.54 1.22 5.24
N CYS A 62 2.47 2.04 5.70
CA CYS A 62 3.89 1.71 5.72
C CYS A 62 4.27 0.62 6.74
N GLY A 63 3.36 0.27 7.67
CA GLY A 63 3.58 -0.74 8.69
C GLY A 63 4.90 -0.55 9.44
N SER A 64 5.72 -1.59 9.47
CA SER A 64 7.04 -1.61 10.12
C SER A 64 8.18 -1.02 9.28
N GLY A 65 7.88 -0.33 8.17
CA GLY A 65 8.87 0.39 7.37
C GLY A 65 9.71 -0.47 6.43
N ALA A 66 9.18 -1.62 5.97
CA ALA A 66 9.92 -2.55 5.10
C ALA A 66 10.38 -1.94 3.76
N ASN A 67 9.60 -1.01 3.21
CA ASN A 67 9.97 -0.29 1.98
C ASN A 67 10.68 1.03 2.31
N LEU A 68 10.29 1.70 3.40
CA LEU A 68 10.79 3.04 3.76
C LEU A 68 12.31 3.09 3.92
N TRP A 69 12.94 2.05 4.47
CA TRP A 69 14.37 2.06 4.66
C TRP A 69 15.14 2.15 3.34
N MET A 70 14.66 1.47 2.31
CA MET A 70 15.27 1.52 0.98
C MET A 70 15.05 2.90 0.34
N ILE A 71 13.82 3.42 0.41
CA ILE A 71 13.48 4.75 -0.11
C ILE A 71 14.39 5.81 0.52
N ALA A 72 14.57 5.76 1.85
CA ALA A 72 15.45 6.68 2.57
C ALA A 72 16.95 6.47 2.23
N LYS A 73 17.41 5.21 2.09
CA LYS A 73 18.79 4.89 1.66
C LYS A 73 19.11 5.41 0.27
N GLU A 74 18.11 5.41 -0.61
CA GLU A 74 18.24 5.94 -1.97
C GLU A 74 18.14 7.47 -2.03
N GLY A 75 18.12 8.14 -0.87
CA GLY A 75 18.26 9.59 -0.74
C GLY A 75 16.97 10.40 -0.93
N PHE A 76 15.79 9.77 -0.99
CA PHE A 76 14.52 10.47 -1.11
C PHE A 76 14.08 11.13 0.20
N ASP A 77 13.33 12.26 0.13
CA ASP A 77 12.56 12.80 1.25
C ASP A 77 11.40 11.84 1.56
N THR A 78 11.61 11.01 2.59
CA THR A 78 10.81 9.81 2.85
C THR A 78 9.78 10.04 3.94
N HIS A 79 8.52 9.76 3.63
CA HIS A 79 7.38 9.83 4.54
C HIS A 79 6.65 8.50 4.60
N GLY A 80 6.13 8.16 5.78
CA GLY A 80 5.28 6.98 5.99
C GLY A 80 4.08 7.31 6.84
N ILE A 81 2.91 6.77 6.49
CA ILE A 81 1.70 6.85 7.30
C ILE A 81 1.13 5.46 7.49
N ASP A 82 0.76 5.14 8.73
CA ASP A 82 0.04 3.92 9.06
C ASP A 82 -0.99 4.20 10.17
N SER A 83 -2.07 3.48 10.16
CA SER A 83 -3.11 3.60 11.19
C SER A 83 -2.71 2.92 12.50
N SER A 84 -1.80 1.95 12.45
CA SER A 84 -1.29 1.25 13.63
C SER A 84 -0.18 2.06 14.31
N ARG A 85 -0.42 2.42 15.56
CA ARG A 85 0.58 3.05 16.42
C ARG A 85 1.75 2.11 16.68
N GLU A 86 1.48 0.82 16.83
CA GLU A 86 2.50 -0.22 17.04
C GLU A 86 3.35 -0.41 15.76
N GLY A 87 2.70 -0.40 14.58
CA GLY A 87 3.41 -0.44 13.30
C GLY A 87 4.40 0.71 13.14
N ILE A 88 3.96 1.93 13.44
CA ILE A 88 4.82 3.13 13.40
C ILE A 88 5.97 3.02 14.41
N ALA A 89 5.72 2.59 15.64
CA ALA A 89 6.78 2.39 16.64
C ALA A 89 7.82 1.36 16.19
N LEU A 90 7.39 0.26 15.57
CA LEU A 90 8.30 -0.73 14.97
C LEU A 90 9.10 -0.13 13.80
N ALA A 91 8.46 0.69 12.96
CA ALA A 91 9.15 1.35 11.85
C ALA A 91 10.25 2.30 12.35
N GLU A 92 9.98 3.12 13.37
CA GLU A 92 10.98 4.01 13.97
C GLU A 92 12.22 3.26 14.45
N VAL A 93 12.02 2.16 15.18
CA VAL A 93 13.11 1.31 15.66
C VAL A 93 13.86 0.66 14.50
N HIS A 94 13.13 0.07 13.55
CA HIS A 94 13.68 -0.64 12.40
C HIS A 94 14.54 0.27 11.52
N LEU A 95 14.04 1.47 11.19
CA LEU A 95 14.76 2.46 10.39
C LEU A 95 16.02 2.94 11.10
N ARG A 96 15.90 3.32 12.39
CA ARG A 96 17.00 3.89 13.15
C ARG A 96 18.08 2.87 13.50
N GLU A 97 17.69 1.71 14.05
CA GLU A 97 18.65 0.77 14.63
C GLU A 97 19.26 -0.18 13.62
N LYS A 98 18.45 -0.73 12.73
CA LYS A 98 18.93 -1.68 11.74
C LYS A 98 19.51 -1.01 10.50
N TRP A 99 18.83 -0.02 9.95
CA TRP A 99 19.18 0.56 8.67
C TRP A 99 19.93 1.88 8.75
N ARG A 100 19.93 2.54 9.92
CA ARG A 100 20.60 3.83 10.15
C ARG A 100 20.12 4.91 9.19
N VAL A 101 18.82 4.99 9.01
CA VAL A 101 18.11 6.00 8.22
C VAL A 101 16.96 6.59 9.02
N SER A 102 16.39 7.68 8.53
CA SER A 102 15.19 8.33 9.09
C SER A 102 14.13 8.53 8.03
N ALA A 103 12.88 8.61 8.45
CA ALA A 103 11.73 9.02 7.66
C ALA A 103 10.78 9.83 8.55
N THR A 104 9.95 10.67 7.94
CA THR A 104 8.84 11.32 8.65
C THR A 104 7.69 10.33 8.79
N LEU A 105 7.40 9.89 10.01
CA LEU A 105 6.38 8.89 10.30
C LEU A 105 5.16 9.52 10.97
N VAL A 106 3.97 9.13 10.53
CA VAL A 106 2.69 9.64 11.04
C VAL A 106 1.75 8.49 11.35
N VAL A 107 1.14 8.50 12.54
CA VAL A 107 -0.01 7.64 12.86
C VAL A 107 -1.26 8.29 12.29
N GLY A 108 -1.91 7.67 11.31
CA GLY A 108 -3.08 8.26 10.66
C GLY A 108 -3.72 7.35 9.61
N SER A 109 -4.87 7.79 9.13
CA SER A 109 -5.62 7.07 8.09
C SER A 109 -5.27 7.59 6.70
N PHE A 110 -5.08 6.69 5.75
CA PHE A 110 -4.93 7.06 4.33
C PHE A 110 -6.25 7.46 3.65
N ALA A 111 -7.37 7.39 4.35
CA ALA A 111 -8.64 7.98 3.90
C ALA A 111 -8.78 9.48 4.24
N ALA A 112 -7.84 10.05 5.01
CA ALA A 112 -7.77 11.46 5.37
C ALA A 112 -6.30 11.81 5.67
N LEU A 113 -5.51 12.01 4.62
CA LEU A 113 -4.07 12.26 4.71
C LEU A 113 -3.82 13.66 5.31
N PRO A 114 -3.03 13.78 6.40
CA PRO A 114 -2.76 15.05 7.07
C PRO A 114 -1.67 15.87 6.34
N TYR A 115 -1.78 15.94 5.03
CA TYR A 115 -0.82 16.64 4.16
C TYR A 115 -1.55 17.65 3.28
N ALA A 116 -0.83 18.71 2.89
CA ALA A 116 -1.31 19.69 1.93
C ALA A 116 -1.50 19.08 0.53
N ASP A 117 -2.30 19.75 -0.28
CA ASP A 117 -2.48 19.40 -1.68
C ASP A 117 -1.15 19.52 -2.44
N ALA A 118 -0.95 18.67 -3.43
CA ALA A 118 0.18 18.74 -4.37
C ALA A 118 1.56 18.82 -3.68
N CYS A 119 1.81 18.01 -2.66
CA CYS A 119 3.06 18.05 -1.89
C CYS A 119 3.97 16.83 -2.09
N PHE A 120 3.53 15.74 -2.74
CA PHE A 120 4.33 14.55 -3.00
C PHE A 120 4.56 14.33 -4.49
N ASP A 121 5.78 13.92 -4.85
CA ASP A 121 6.14 13.50 -6.19
C ASP A 121 5.70 12.06 -6.46
N VAL A 122 5.77 11.22 -5.41
CA VAL A 122 5.38 9.81 -5.46
C VAL A 122 4.58 9.44 -4.22
N VAL A 123 3.48 8.71 -4.41
CA VAL A 123 2.82 7.95 -3.36
C VAL A 123 2.96 6.47 -3.65
N VAL A 124 3.25 5.68 -2.62
CA VAL A 124 3.47 4.24 -2.69
C VAL A 124 2.40 3.52 -1.88
N ASP A 125 1.73 2.55 -2.50
CA ASP A 125 0.87 1.56 -1.86
C ASP A 125 1.42 0.18 -2.13
N VAL A 126 1.82 -0.53 -1.09
CA VAL A 126 2.22 -1.94 -1.22
C VAL A 126 1.35 -2.78 -0.29
N VAL A 127 0.35 -3.42 -0.88
CA VAL A 127 -0.61 -4.33 -0.25
C VAL A 127 -1.44 -3.72 0.90
N SER A 128 -1.58 -2.40 0.95
CA SER A 128 -2.33 -1.71 2.01
C SER A 128 -3.76 -1.36 1.58
N LEU A 129 -3.93 -0.69 0.44
CA LEU A 129 -5.26 -0.33 -0.08
C LEU A 129 -6.12 -1.54 -0.44
N GLN A 130 -5.53 -2.73 -0.62
CA GLN A 130 -6.28 -3.95 -0.85
C GLN A 130 -7.17 -4.36 0.35
N HIS A 131 -6.90 -3.84 1.56
CA HIS A 131 -7.71 -4.09 2.76
C HIS A 131 -8.93 -3.17 2.88
N LEU A 132 -9.24 -2.43 1.82
CA LEU A 132 -10.42 -1.60 1.69
C LEU A 132 -11.44 -2.21 0.72
N ASN A 133 -12.72 -2.01 1.00
CA ASN A 133 -13.78 -2.21 0.00
C ASN A 133 -13.69 -1.12 -1.09
N LEU A 134 -14.41 -1.30 -2.20
CA LEU A 134 -14.32 -0.39 -3.35
C LEU A 134 -14.71 1.06 -3.02
N THR A 135 -15.70 1.26 -2.14
CA THR A 135 -16.14 2.60 -1.74
C THR A 135 -15.05 3.31 -0.95
N ASP A 136 -14.51 2.66 0.08
CA ASP A 136 -13.46 3.24 0.93
C ASP A 136 -12.15 3.41 0.16
N CYS A 137 -11.84 2.47 -0.75
CA CYS A 137 -10.68 2.59 -1.63
C CYS A 137 -10.80 3.80 -2.58
N THR A 138 -12.01 4.12 -3.07
CA THR A 138 -12.23 5.31 -3.88
C THR A 138 -11.94 6.59 -3.09
N VAL A 139 -12.37 6.65 -1.83
CA VAL A 139 -12.08 7.80 -0.94
C VAL A 139 -10.57 7.94 -0.71
N ALA A 140 -9.89 6.83 -0.40
CA ALA A 140 -8.45 6.84 -0.19
C ALA A 140 -7.69 7.26 -1.46
N LEU A 141 -8.05 6.73 -2.63
CA LEU A 141 -7.44 7.10 -3.91
C LEU A 141 -7.65 8.58 -4.25
N ALA A 142 -8.83 9.14 -3.96
CA ALA A 142 -9.09 10.57 -4.18
C ALA A 142 -8.18 11.44 -3.30
N ASP A 143 -7.97 11.06 -2.04
CA ASP A 143 -7.12 11.80 -1.13
C ASP A 143 -5.61 11.63 -1.48
N ILE A 144 -5.20 10.45 -1.92
CA ILE A 144 -3.87 10.20 -2.49
C ILE A 144 -3.65 11.10 -3.72
N THR A 145 -4.64 11.17 -4.63
CA THR A 145 -4.55 12.03 -5.81
C THR A 145 -4.46 13.51 -5.43
N ARG A 146 -5.17 13.94 -4.39
CA ARG A 146 -5.09 15.31 -3.87
C ARG A 146 -3.67 15.69 -3.46
N VAL A 147 -3.00 14.83 -2.66
CA VAL A 147 -1.65 15.11 -2.15
C VAL A 147 -0.55 14.92 -3.20
N LEU A 148 -0.80 14.21 -4.30
CA LEU A 148 0.14 14.13 -5.42
C LEU A 148 0.26 15.48 -6.14
N LYS A 149 1.48 15.87 -6.49
CA LYS A 149 1.76 16.98 -7.39
C LYS A 149 1.17 16.71 -8.79
N PRO A 150 0.91 17.72 -9.61
CA PRO A 150 0.69 17.51 -11.04
C PRO A 150 1.81 16.64 -11.65
N ASP A 151 1.47 15.68 -12.49
CA ASP A 151 2.39 14.68 -13.05
C ASP A 151 3.06 13.76 -12.01
N GLY A 152 2.66 13.83 -10.73
CA GLY A 152 3.09 12.91 -9.66
C GLY A 152 2.55 11.51 -9.87
N ALA A 153 3.27 10.50 -9.35
CA ALA A 153 2.98 9.10 -9.58
C ALA A 153 2.43 8.39 -8.32
N LEU A 154 1.38 7.59 -8.50
CA LEU A 154 0.98 6.54 -7.55
C LEU A 154 1.54 5.20 -8.04
N PHE A 155 2.41 4.56 -7.23
CA PHE A 155 2.74 3.15 -7.38
C PHE A 155 1.85 2.33 -6.46
N SER A 156 1.15 1.33 -6.99
CA SER A 156 0.34 0.40 -6.19
C SER A 156 0.65 -1.05 -6.57
N HIS A 157 0.87 -1.89 -5.55
CA HIS A 157 1.07 -3.33 -5.68
C HIS A 157 0.01 -4.05 -4.84
N ARG A 158 -0.87 -4.82 -5.48
CA ARG A 158 -2.07 -5.39 -4.87
C ARG A 158 -2.48 -6.72 -5.47
N LEU A 159 -3.33 -7.47 -4.78
CA LEU A 159 -3.85 -8.74 -5.26
C LEU A 159 -4.68 -8.58 -6.53
N SER A 160 -4.42 -9.49 -7.48
CA SER A 160 -5.19 -9.65 -8.71
C SER A 160 -6.41 -10.53 -8.50
N ASP A 161 -7.39 -10.34 -9.37
CA ASP A 161 -8.62 -11.14 -9.45
C ASP A 161 -8.39 -12.60 -9.87
N LEU A 162 -7.19 -12.98 -10.32
CA LEU A 162 -6.81 -14.36 -10.61
C LEU A 162 -6.21 -15.10 -9.40
N SER A 163 -6.04 -14.45 -8.26
CA SER A 163 -5.58 -15.13 -7.04
C SER A 163 -6.64 -16.10 -6.52
N VAL A 164 -6.27 -17.35 -6.25
CA VAL A 164 -7.19 -18.38 -5.72
C VAL A 164 -7.84 -18.00 -4.40
N MET A 165 -7.24 -17.08 -3.64
CA MET A 165 -7.81 -16.57 -2.39
C MET A 165 -9.22 -15.99 -2.53
N ARG A 166 -9.61 -15.55 -3.74
CA ARG A 166 -10.97 -15.06 -4.00
C ARG A 166 -12.06 -16.14 -3.99
N GLU A 167 -11.69 -17.40 -3.97
CA GLU A 167 -12.64 -18.52 -3.94
C GLU A 167 -13.23 -18.77 -2.56
N SER A 168 -12.60 -18.21 -1.50
CA SER A 168 -13.05 -18.34 -0.12
C SER A 168 -13.38 -16.97 0.48
N GLY A 169 -14.36 -16.92 1.39
CA GLY A 169 -14.77 -15.71 2.09
C GLY A 169 -16.17 -15.20 1.73
N ARG A 170 -16.64 -14.23 2.51
CA ARG A 170 -17.94 -13.58 2.33
C ARG A 170 -17.79 -12.37 1.41
N ARG A 171 -18.59 -12.32 0.36
CA ARG A 171 -18.58 -11.18 -0.57
C ARG A 171 -19.11 -9.89 0.08
N VAL A 172 -18.33 -8.83 -0.02
CA VAL A 172 -18.66 -7.48 0.46
C VAL A 172 -19.16 -6.61 -0.71
N ASP A 173 -18.42 -6.65 -1.83
CA ASP A 173 -18.77 -5.98 -3.09
C ASP A 173 -18.27 -6.81 -4.29
N SER A 174 -18.27 -6.25 -5.50
CA SER A 174 -17.88 -7.00 -6.71
C SER A 174 -16.44 -7.51 -6.72
N ALA A 175 -15.55 -6.91 -5.94
CA ALA A 175 -14.13 -7.24 -5.89
C ALA A 175 -13.61 -7.55 -4.48
N THR A 176 -14.40 -7.34 -3.43
CA THR A 176 -13.95 -7.46 -2.03
C THR A 176 -14.59 -8.65 -1.34
N LEU A 177 -13.76 -9.44 -0.68
CA LEU A 177 -14.15 -10.53 0.22
C LEU A 177 -13.76 -10.19 1.65
N ASP A 178 -14.53 -10.69 2.60
CA ASP A 178 -14.26 -10.66 4.03
C ASP A 178 -14.28 -12.09 4.59
N ASN A 179 -13.69 -12.27 5.79
CA ASN A 179 -13.65 -13.58 6.46
C ASN A 179 -13.04 -14.69 5.58
N ILE A 180 -11.93 -14.40 4.90
CA ILE A 180 -11.13 -15.44 4.23
C ILE A 180 -10.56 -16.34 5.32
N SER A 181 -11.16 -17.53 5.50
CA SER A 181 -10.88 -18.40 6.64
C SER A 181 -9.87 -19.52 6.34
N ASP A 182 -9.54 -19.78 5.07
CA ASP A 182 -8.55 -20.79 4.73
C ASP A 182 -7.16 -20.40 5.26
N ALA A 183 -6.72 -21.07 6.34
CA ALA A 183 -5.47 -20.76 7.03
C ALA A 183 -4.21 -20.92 6.15
N ARG A 184 -4.29 -21.60 5.00
CA ARG A 184 -3.20 -21.68 4.03
C ARG A 184 -3.00 -20.35 3.30
N MET A 185 -4.02 -19.50 3.29
CA MET A 185 -3.98 -18.21 2.60
C MET A 185 -3.20 -17.17 3.42
N PRO A 186 -2.24 -16.44 2.81
CA PRO A 186 -1.44 -15.44 3.51
C PRO A 186 -2.25 -14.32 4.19
N LEU A 187 -3.49 -14.10 3.73
CA LEU A 187 -4.39 -13.04 4.24
C LEU A 187 -5.61 -13.61 4.99
N ALA A 188 -5.57 -14.89 5.39
CA ALA A 188 -6.63 -15.46 6.19
C ALA A 188 -6.87 -14.63 7.46
N ASN A 189 -8.13 -14.33 7.74
CA ASN A 189 -8.59 -13.58 8.92
C ASN A 189 -8.03 -12.14 9.08
N ASN A 190 -7.50 -11.55 8.00
CA ASN A 190 -6.96 -10.18 8.03
C ASN A 190 -8.01 -9.09 7.71
N GLY A 191 -9.29 -9.43 7.75
CA GLY A 191 -10.39 -8.51 7.40
C GLY A 191 -10.64 -8.42 5.90
N PRO A 192 -11.32 -7.36 5.44
CA PRO A 192 -11.66 -7.20 4.03
C PRO A 192 -10.42 -7.24 3.14
N THR A 193 -10.54 -7.91 2.00
CA THR A 193 -9.48 -7.99 1.01
C THR A 193 -10.07 -7.86 -0.39
N SER A 194 -9.60 -6.89 -1.16
CA SER A 194 -10.05 -6.63 -2.53
C SER A 194 -9.08 -7.21 -3.58
N PHE A 195 -9.66 -7.80 -4.61
CA PHE A 195 -8.97 -8.46 -5.72
C PHE A 195 -9.35 -7.75 -7.01
N TRP A 196 -8.40 -7.13 -7.67
CA TRP A 196 -8.70 -6.26 -8.81
C TRP A 196 -8.33 -6.90 -10.14
N SER A 197 -9.28 -6.81 -11.09
CA SER A 197 -8.95 -7.01 -12.50
C SER A 197 -8.25 -5.76 -13.07
N PRO A 198 -7.53 -5.90 -14.19
CA PRO A 198 -6.96 -4.76 -14.92
C PRO A 198 -8.00 -3.69 -15.27
N ASP A 199 -9.21 -4.09 -15.68
CA ASP A 199 -10.26 -3.15 -16.06
C ASP A 199 -10.83 -2.39 -14.85
N LEU A 200 -11.03 -3.10 -13.72
CA LEU A 200 -11.41 -2.44 -12.47
C LEU A 200 -10.35 -1.43 -12.04
N ALA A 201 -9.08 -1.77 -12.12
CA ALA A 201 -7.98 -0.88 -11.76
C ALA A 201 -7.98 0.40 -12.60
N ARG A 202 -8.12 0.28 -13.94
CA ARG A 202 -8.24 1.43 -14.85
C ARG A 202 -9.44 2.30 -14.50
N GLY A 203 -10.60 1.69 -14.26
CA GLY A 203 -11.82 2.40 -13.90
C GLY A 203 -11.72 3.15 -12.58
N MET A 204 -11.11 2.52 -11.55
CA MET A 204 -10.91 3.14 -10.24
C MET A 204 -9.96 4.33 -10.30
N TYR A 205 -8.86 4.21 -11.05
CA TYR A 205 -7.89 5.28 -11.23
C TYR A 205 -8.48 6.45 -12.01
N ALA A 206 -9.16 6.18 -13.12
CA ALA A 206 -9.81 7.22 -13.94
C ALA A 206 -10.82 8.06 -13.13
N ARG A 207 -11.59 7.43 -12.21
CA ARG A 207 -12.57 8.13 -11.37
C ARG A 207 -11.96 9.19 -10.46
N VAL A 208 -10.69 9.08 -10.13
CA VAL A 208 -10.00 9.99 -9.22
C VAL A 208 -8.94 10.88 -9.94
N GLY A 209 -8.92 10.87 -11.27
CA GLY A 209 -8.00 11.70 -12.05
C GLY A 209 -6.58 11.13 -12.15
N LEU A 210 -6.44 9.80 -12.10
CA LEU A 210 -5.19 9.08 -12.36
C LEU A 210 -5.28 8.39 -13.73
N ALA A 211 -4.28 8.60 -14.58
CA ALA A 211 -4.10 7.85 -15.83
C ALA A 211 -3.13 6.69 -15.58
N VAL A 212 -3.51 5.46 -15.94
CA VAL A 212 -2.61 4.29 -15.81
C VAL A 212 -1.50 4.41 -16.85
N GLU A 213 -0.26 4.61 -16.39
CA GLU A 213 0.94 4.64 -17.23
C GLU A 213 1.44 3.23 -17.54
N SER A 214 1.48 2.37 -16.53
CA SER A 214 1.91 0.98 -16.68
C SER A 214 1.16 0.05 -15.75
N MET A 215 1.08 -1.23 -16.14
CA MET A 215 0.47 -2.29 -15.37
C MET A 215 1.18 -3.59 -15.66
N GLU A 216 1.62 -4.27 -14.62
CA GLU A 216 2.29 -5.58 -14.69
C GLU A 216 1.55 -6.59 -13.83
N ARG A 217 1.46 -7.84 -14.29
CA ARG A 217 0.94 -8.99 -13.53
C ARG A 217 2.09 -9.90 -13.16
N THR A 218 2.20 -10.24 -11.88
CA THR A 218 3.23 -11.16 -11.38
C THR A 218 2.59 -12.24 -10.53
N GLY A 219 2.64 -13.49 -11.01
CA GLY A 219 2.04 -14.64 -10.34
C GLY A 219 3.08 -15.59 -9.75
N ARG A 220 2.69 -16.27 -8.68
CA ARG A 220 3.47 -17.35 -8.07
C ARG A 220 2.57 -18.54 -7.75
N THR A 221 3.00 -19.72 -8.19
CA THR A 221 2.40 -20.99 -7.76
C THR A 221 3.17 -21.57 -6.59
N TYR A 222 2.47 -21.91 -5.52
CA TYR A 222 3.03 -22.54 -4.33
C TYR A 222 3.04 -24.07 -4.50
N PRO A 223 3.84 -24.83 -3.69
CA PRO A 223 3.95 -26.30 -3.84
C PRO A 223 2.63 -27.06 -3.67
N ASP A 224 1.67 -26.51 -2.94
CA ASP A 224 0.32 -27.05 -2.74
C ASP A 224 -0.65 -26.73 -3.90
N GLY A 225 -0.14 -26.12 -4.99
CA GLY A 225 -0.93 -25.71 -6.15
C GLY A 225 -1.64 -24.36 -6.01
N MET A 226 -1.53 -23.71 -4.86
CA MET A 226 -2.11 -22.37 -4.66
C MET A 226 -1.42 -21.36 -5.59
N PHE A 227 -2.22 -20.58 -6.32
CA PHE A 227 -1.73 -19.51 -7.19
C PHE A 227 -2.10 -18.15 -6.61
N VAL A 228 -1.11 -17.30 -6.44
CA VAL A 228 -1.30 -15.92 -5.99
C VAL A 228 -0.70 -14.98 -7.02
N GLU A 229 -1.50 -14.04 -7.50
CA GLU A 229 -1.10 -13.05 -8.48
C GLU A 229 -1.29 -11.64 -7.94
N TYR A 230 -0.36 -10.78 -8.29
CA TYR A 230 -0.39 -9.36 -7.97
C TYR A 230 -0.45 -8.51 -9.24
N LEU A 231 -1.13 -7.38 -9.14
CA LEU A 231 -1.04 -6.26 -10.08
C LEU A 231 -0.09 -5.22 -9.49
N SER A 232 0.92 -4.84 -10.26
CA SER A 232 1.73 -3.65 -10.02
C SER A 232 1.31 -2.57 -11.00
N LEU A 233 0.88 -1.42 -10.50
CA LEU A 233 0.30 -0.33 -11.28
C LEU A 233 1.08 0.95 -11.04
N VAL A 234 1.28 1.72 -12.09
CA VAL A 234 1.70 3.11 -12.00
C VAL A 234 0.59 3.99 -12.58
N GLY A 235 0.07 4.90 -11.76
CA GLY A 235 -0.88 5.91 -12.20
C GLY A 235 -0.27 7.30 -12.09
N LEU A 236 -0.42 8.12 -13.12
CA LEU A 236 0.00 9.51 -13.11
C LEU A 236 -1.19 10.42 -12.86
N LYS A 237 -1.01 11.42 -11.99
CA LYS A 237 -2.03 12.46 -11.79
C LYS A 237 -2.16 13.27 -13.04
N THR A 238 -3.37 13.29 -13.62
CA THR A 238 -3.71 14.15 -14.75
C THR A 238 -3.77 15.61 -14.30
N ARG A 239 -3.40 16.51 -15.18
CA ARG A 239 -3.44 17.97 -14.94
C ARG A 239 -4.85 18.47 -14.71
#